data_6437cbb92bf70e74a5d028291047a94e
#
_entry.id   6437cbb92bf70e74a5d028291047a94e
#
_cell.length_a   1.000
_cell.length_b   1.000
_cell.length_c   1.000
_cell.angle_alpha   90.00
_cell.angle_beta   90.00
_cell.angle_gamma   90.00
#
_symmetry.space_group_name_H-M   'P 1'
#
loop_
_entity.id
_entity.type
_entity.pdbx_description
1 polymer ?
#
loop_
_entity_poly.entity_id
_entity_poly.type
_entity_poly.pdbx_seq_one_letter_code
_entity_poly.pdbx_strand_id
1 'polypeptide(L)'
;MSKLIYLDNAATTQVYPEVLQEMLPYFSEVYSNPSAIYSFASESKKAVDKARTSVAELINAKTDEIYFTGGGSESDNWALKATADAYASKGKHIITSTIEHHAILHTCAYLEKKGFEITYVNVDENGKVKLDELEAAIRPDTILISIMTANNEIGTIQPIKEIGRIAHEHGVLFHTDAVQAFGHIPIDVEEMNIDMLSASGHKINGPKGIGVMYIRKGVKILSFIHGGAQERKRRAGTLNVPGIVGIGKAAEIAKNIMAERSAKEISLRDHMIDRILTEIPYVRLNGDRHDRLPNNVNVCFRYIEGESMLILLDQAGVCASSGSACTSGSLDPSHVLLAIGLPHEIAHGSLRLTLSEKNTVEEIDFVVDELKKIIERLRSMSPLYEDFVKKQNK
;
A
#
# COMPACT_ATOMS: atom_id res chain seq x y z
N MET A 1 -16.39 14.79 24.53
CA MET A 1 -15.70 13.68 23.84
C MET A 1 -14.26 14.12 23.64
N SER A 2 -13.27 13.30 24.02
CA SER A 2 -11.87 13.55 23.69
C SER A 2 -11.74 13.66 22.17
N LYS A 3 -10.88 14.54 21.67
CA LYS A 3 -10.62 14.69 20.22
C LYS A 3 -10.08 13.36 19.70
N LEU A 4 -10.69 12.80 18.66
CA LEU A 4 -10.21 11.58 18.01
C LEU A 4 -8.91 11.88 17.25
N ILE A 5 -7.85 11.13 17.52
CA ILE A 5 -6.57 11.16 16.80
C ILE A 5 -6.49 9.94 15.90
N TYR A 6 -6.57 10.16 14.59
CA TYR A 6 -6.56 9.08 13.60
C TYR A 6 -5.14 8.86 13.05
N LEU A 7 -4.54 7.72 13.40
CA LEU A 7 -3.20 7.30 12.98
C LEU A 7 -3.22 5.93 12.27
N ASP A 8 -4.25 5.67 11.49
CA ASP A 8 -4.38 4.42 10.71
C ASP A 8 -4.65 4.69 9.22
N ASN A 9 -3.98 5.70 8.67
CA ASN A 9 -4.14 6.10 7.25
C ASN A 9 -3.66 5.03 6.26
N ALA A 10 -2.79 4.10 6.66
CA ALA A 10 -2.43 2.95 5.83
C ALA A 10 -3.58 1.94 5.67
N ALA A 11 -4.54 1.87 6.59
CA ALA A 11 -5.74 1.05 6.44
C ALA A 11 -6.74 1.71 5.48
N THR A 12 -7.07 2.97 5.71
CA THR A 12 -7.91 3.81 4.82
C THR A 12 -7.78 5.27 5.21
N THR A 13 -8.01 6.18 4.28
CA THR A 13 -8.00 7.61 4.53
C THR A 13 -9.40 8.22 4.51
N GLN A 14 -9.55 9.38 5.14
CA GLN A 14 -10.75 10.21 4.99
C GLN A 14 -10.80 10.80 3.58
N VAL A 15 -11.95 10.75 2.93
CA VAL A 15 -12.15 11.45 1.65
C VAL A 15 -12.02 12.96 1.86
N TYR A 16 -11.24 13.64 1.01
CA TYR A 16 -11.16 15.10 1.08
C TYR A 16 -12.51 15.76 0.76
N PRO A 17 -12.86 16.88 1.43
CA PRO A 17 -14.10 17.61 1.13
C PRO A 17 -14.21 17.99 -0.35
N GLU A 18 -13.13 18.43 -0.98
CA GLU A 18 -13.07 18.81 -2.40
C GLU A 18 -13.32 17.62 -3.32
N VAL A 19 -12.83 16.44 -2.95
CA VAL A 19 -13.10 15.18 -3.67
C VAL A 19 -14.58 14.83 -3.58
N LEU A 20 -15.16 14.89 -2.37
CA LEU A 20 -16.58 14.61 -2.16
C LEU A 20 -17.46 15.57 -2.97
N GLN A 21 -17.16 16.86 -2.95
CA GLN A 21 -17.91 17.88 -3.70
C GLN A 21 -17.87 17.61 -5.22
N GLU A 22 -16.69 17.24 -5.76
CA GLU A 22 -16.55 16.92 -7.18
C GLU A 22 -17.36 15.65 -7.57
N MET A 23 -17.53 14.69 -6.64
CA MET A 23 -18.28 13.46 -6.88
C MET A 23 -19.81 13.65 -6.90
N LEU A 24 -20.34 14.54 -6.05
CA LEU A 24 -21.78 14.66 -5.76
C LEU A 24 -22.67 14.79 -7.02
N PRO A 25 -22.37 15.64 -8.03
CA PRO A 25 -23.21 15.79 -9.21
C PRO A 25 -23.43 14.49 -9.98
N TYR A 26 -22.47 13.57 -9.95
CA TYR A 26 -22.51 12.32 -10.73
C TYR A 26 -23.40 11.24 -10.11
N PHE A 27 -23.95 11.47 -8.92
CA PHE A 27 -24.93 10.55 -8.32
C PHE A 27 -26.37 10.81 -8.81
N SER A 28 -26.75 12.06 -9.05
CA SER A 28 -28.14 12.42 -9.29
C SER A 28 -28.38 13.44 -10.41
N GLU A 29 -27.39 14.27 -10.75
CA GLU A 29 -27.56 15.34 -11.75
C GLU A 29 -26.97 14.92 -13.10
N VAL A 30 -25.72 14.46 -13.13
CA VAL A 30 -24.95 14.00 -14.31
C VAL A 30 -24.77 12.49 -14.27
N TYR A 31 -25.87 11.75 -14.15
CA TYR A 31 -25.89 10.30 -13.92
C TYR A 31 -25.82 9.43 -15.18
N SER A 32 -25.60 10.03 -16.33
CA SER A 32 -25.62 9.32 -17.62
C SER A 32 -24.48 8.31 -17.76
N ASN A 33 -24.75 7.23 -18.49
CA ASN A 33 -23.70 6.28 -18.87
C ASN A 33 -22.74 6.95 -19.88
N PRO A 34 -21.44 7.09 -19.57
CA PRO A 34 -20.47 7.76 -20.44
C PRO A 34 -20.26 7.07 -21.80
N SER A 35 -20.72 5.82 -21.96
CA SER A 35 -20.64 5.08 -23.22
C SER A 35 -21.85 5.35 -24.16
N ALA A 36 -22.86 6.12 -23.73
CA ALA A 36 -24.03 6.43 -24.55
C ALA A 36 -23.72 7.52 -25.58
N ILE A 37 -24.52 7.54 -26.66
CA ILE A 37 -24.32 8.44 -27.83
C ILE A 37 -25.05 9.78 -27.73
N TYR A 38 -26.01 9.89 -26.81
CA TYR A 38 -26.79 11.14 -26.64
C TYR A 38 -25.95 12.21 -25.89
N SER A 39 -26.30 13.48 -26.16
CA SER A 39 -25.54 14.64 -25.65
C SER A 39 -25.37 14.67 -24.12
N PHE A 40 -26.38 14.24 -23.37
CA PHE A 40 -26.33 14.18 -21.91
C PHE A 40 -25.20 13.28 -21.37
N ALA A 41 -24.76 12.28 -22.13
CA ALA A 41 -23.64 11.42 -21.76
C ALA A 41 -22.25 12.09 -21.92
N SER A 42 -22.20 13.16 -22.72
CA SER A 42 -20.94 13.86 -23.02
C SER A 42 -20.24 14.40 -21.79
N GLU A 43 -21.01 14.88 -20.81
CA GLU A 43 -20.46 15.45 -19.56
C GLU A 43 -19.82 14.37 -18.70
N SER A 44 -20.51 13.25 -18.48
CA SER A 44 -19.96 12.08 -17.77
C SER A 44 -18.70 11.56 -18.46
N LYS A 45 -18.68 11.51 -19.80
CA LYS A 45 -17.50 11.09 -20.56
C LYS A 45 -16.32 12.03 -20.35
N LYS A 46 -16.53 13.35 -20.47
CA LYS A 46 -15.49 14.36 -20.23
C LYS A 46 -14.92 14.26 -18.82
N ALA A 47 -15.77 14.01 -17.82
CA ALA A 47 -15.33 13.84 -16.43
C ALA A 47 -14.44 12.61 -16.24
N VAL A 48 -14.81 11.49 -16.85
CA VAL A 48 -13.99 10.27 -16.86
C VAL A 48 -12.64 10.50 -17.54
N ASP A 49 -12.64 11.18 -18.70
CA ASP A 49 -11.41 11.48 -19.44
C ASP A 49 -10.50 12.44 -18.66
N LYS A 50 -11.07 13.48 -18.01
CA LYS A 50 -10.33 14.38 -17.11
C LYS A 50 -9.69 13.61 -15.94
N ALA A 51 -10.47 12.76 -15.27
CA ALA A 51 -9.98 11.95 -14.15
C ALA A 51 -8.83 11.02 -14.58
N ARG A 52 -8.95 10.42 -15.76
CA ARG A 52 -7.90 9.57 -16.34
C ARG A 52 -6.62 10.36 -16.61
N THR A 53 -6.73 11.61 -17.08
CA THR A 53 -5.59 12.49 -17.29
C THR A 53 -4.90 12.82 -15.97
N SER A 54 -5.65 13.20 -14.91
CA SER A 54 -5.06 13.50 -13.61
C SER A 54 -4.30 12.32 -13.00
N VAL A 55 -4.85 11.10 -13.14
CA VAL A 55 -4.19 9.87 -12.71
C VAL A 55 -2.91 9.61 -13.51
N ALA A 56 -2.97 9.74 -14.84
CA ALA A 56 -1.81 9.53 -15.70
C ALA A 56 -0.67 10.52 -15.39
N GLU A 57 -1.00 11.79 -15.21
CA GLU A 57 -0.03 12.83 -14.87
C GLU A 57 0.66 12.63 -13.52
N LEU A 58 0.01 11.98 -12.55
CA LEU A 58 0.57 11.72 -11.23
C LEU A 58 1.76 10.74 -11.28
N ILE A 59 1.79 9.85 -12.28
CA ILE A 59 2.81 8.81 -12.44
C ILE A 59 3.60 8.92 -13.74
N ASN A 60 3.51 10.06 -14.45
CA ASN A 60 4.12 10.29 -15.76
C ASN A 60 3.75 9.24 -16.83
N ALA A 61 2.50 8.78 -16.82
CA ALA A 61 1.94 7.84 -17.80
C ALA A 61 1.15 8.56 -18.90
N LYS A 62 0.79 7.82 -19.96
CA LYS A 62 -0.17 8.28 -20.97
C LYS A 62 -1.58 7.91 -20.56
N THR A 63 -2.56 8.69 -20.96
CA THR A 63 -3.97 8.46 -20.62
C THR A 63 -4.52 7.14 -21.17
N ASP A 64 -4.00 6.66 -22.30
CA ASP A 64 -4.39 5.39 -22.90
C ASP A 64 -3.78 4.16 -22.19
N GLU A 65 -2.89 4.37 -21.22
CA GLU A 65 -2.28 3.34 -20.37
C GLU A 65 -2.99 3.17 -19.01
N ILE A 66 -3.93 4.06 -18.67
CA ILE A 66 -4.68 4.01 -17.41
C ILE A 66 -6.01 3.27 -17.59
N TYR A 67 -6.33 2.38 -16.66
CA TYR A 67 -7.58 1.62 -16.57
C TYR A 67 -8.14 1.73 -15.15
N PHE A 68 -9.47 1.94 -15.03
CA PHE A 68 -10.12 1.98 -13.73
C PHE A 68 -10.60 0.59 -13.30
N THR A 69 -10.40 0.28 -12.03
CA THR A 69 -10.75 -1.00 -11.39
C THR A 69 -11.58 -0.75 -10.12
N GLY A 70 -12.02 -1.80 -9.46
CA GLY A 70 -12.72 -1.69 -8.17
C GLY A 70 -11.82 -1.42 -6.96
N GLY A 71 -10.48 -1.45 -7.14
CA GLY A 71 -9.51 -1.24 -6.06
C GLY A 71 -8.17 -1.90 -6.35
N GLY A 72 -7.19 -1.72 -5.45
CA GLY A 72 -5.84 -2.28 -5.58
C GLY A 72 -5.85 -3.80 -5.75
N SER A 73 -6.61 -4.52 -4.93
CA SER A 73 -6.69 -5.99 -5.02
C SER A 73 -7.21 -6.50 -6.37
N GLU A 74 -8.14 -5.79 -7.02
CA GLU A 74 -8.56 -6.12 -8.38
C GLU A 74 -7.42 -5.89 -9.37
N SER A 75 -6.70 -4.78 -9.24
CA SER A 75 -5.56 -4.44 -10.10
C SER A 75 -4.43 -5.46 -9.97
N ASP A 76 -4.06 -5.85 -8.74
CA ASP A 76 -3.04 -6.87 -8.46
C ASP A 76 -3.41 -8.23 -9.05
N ASN A 77 -4.64 -8.67 -8.82
CA ASN A 77 -5.14 -9.91 -9.39
C ASN A 77 -5.13 -9.88 -10.92
N TRP A 78 -5.50 -8.74 -11.50
CA TRP A 78 -5.49 -8.57 -12.95
C TRP A 78 -4.06 -8.62 -13.50
N ALA A 79 -3.13 -7.89 -12.91
CA ALA A 79 -1.72 -7.90 -13.32
C ALA A 79 -1.14 -9.31 -13.35
N LEU A 80 -1.30 -10.08 -12.26
CA LEU A 80 -0.71 -11.40 -12.16
C LEU A 80 -1.43 -12.44 -13.02
N LYS A 81 -2.76 -12.56 -12.89
CA LYS A 81 -3.53 -13.60 -13.57
C LYS A 81 -3.57 -13.41 -15.08
N ALA A 82 -3.81 -12.17 -15.53
CA ALA A 82 -3.88 -11.89 -16.96
C ALA A 82 -2.51 -11.96 -17.65
N THR A 83 -1.41 -11.66 -16.95
CA THR A 83 -0.05 -11.91 -17.43
C THR A 83 0.23 -13.41 -17.50
N ALA A 84 -0.09 -14.15 -16.45
CA ALA A 84 0.06 -15.60 -16.42
C ALA A 84 -0.64 -16.27 -17.62
N ASP A 85 -1.90 -15.89 -17.87
CA ASP A 85 -2.67 -16.43 -19.01
C ASP A 85 -2.09 -16.01 -20.37
N ALA A 86 -1.69 -14.73 -20.52
CA ALA A 86 -1.20 -14.20 -21.79
C ALA A 86 0.19 -14.72 -22.17
N TYR A 87 1.05 -15.03 -21.21
CA TYR A 87 2.43 -15.45 -21.42
C TYR A 87 2.69 -16.92 -21.08
N ALA A 88 1.67 -17.72 -20.81
CA ALA A 88 1.80 -19.15 -20.50
C ALA A 88 2.62 -19.97 -21.50
N SER A 89 2.63 -19.55 -22.78
CA SER A 89 3.44 -20.18 -23.85
C SER A 89 4.92 -19.77 -23.82
N LYS A 90 5.25 -18.60 -23.22
CA LYS A 90 6.62 -18.11 -23.04
C LYS A 90 7.28 -18.75 -21.81
N GLY A 91 6.49 -18.92 -20.72
CA GLY A 91 6.99 -19.47 -19.48
C GLY A 91 5.94 -19.50 -18.38
N LYS A 92 6.29 -20.11 -17.26
CA LYS A 92 5.40 -20.26 -16.09
C LYS A 92 6.05 -19.86 -14.77
N HIS A 93 7.10 -19.07 -14.81
CA HIS A 93 7.79 -18.62 -13.62
C HIS A 93 7.50 -17.14 -13.34
N ILE A 94 7.17 -16.84 -12.06
CA ILE A 94 6.90 -15.49 -11.54
C ILE A 94 7.78 -15.28 -10.31
N ILE A 95 8.35 -14.09 -10.18
CA ILE A 95 9.14 -13.69 -9.01
C ILE A 95 8.35 -12.62 -8.25
N THR A 96 8.27 -12.79 -6.93
CA THR A 96 7.67 -11.81 -6.01
C THR A 96 8.46 -11.77 -4.71
N SER A 97 8.08 -10.90 -3.75
CA SER A 97 8.75 -10.84 -2.46
C SER A 97 7.97 -11.51 -1.33
N THR A 98 8.67 -11.85 -0.24
CA THR A 98 8.06 -12.44 0.96
C THR A 98 7.20 -11.43 1.75
N ILE A 99 7.30 -10.13 1.47
CA ILE A 99 6.61 -9.07 2.22
C ILE A 99 5.44 -8.42 1.47
N GLU A 100 4.98 -9.02 0.38
CA GLU A 100 3.89 -8.48 -0.43
C GLU A 100 2.56 -8.45 0.33
N HIS A 101 1.65 -7.60 -0.15
CA HIS A 101 0.27 -7.62 0.30
C HIS A 101 -0.42 -8.95 -0.04
N HIS A 102 -1.36 -9.39 0.78
CA HIS A 102 -2.09 -10.66 0.57
C HIS A 102 -2.77 -10.76 -0.80
N ALA A 103 -3.11 -9.64 -1.45
CA ALA A 103 -3.65 -9.65 -2.82
C ALA A 103 -2.65 -10.24 -3.83
N ILE A 104 -1.34 -10.04 -3.62
CA ILE A 104 -0.27 -10.65 -4.40
C ILE A 104 -0.02 -12.08 -3.93
N LEU A 105 0.25 -12.29 -2.63
CA LEU A 105 0.61 -13.61 -2.09
C LEU A 105 -0.45 -14.68 -2.36
N HIS A 106 -1.73 -14.36 -2.09
CA HIS A 106 -2.81 -15.32 -2.34
C HIS A 106 -3.09 -15.54 -3.83
N THR A 107 -2.81 -14.53 -4.68
CA THR A 107 -2.88 -14.70 -6.13
C THR A 107 -1.74 -15.58 -6.62
N CYS A 108 -0.53 -15.43 -6.11
CA CYS A 108 0.59 -16.33 -6.36
C CYS A 108 0.26 -17.77 -5.95
N ALA A 109 -0.23 -17.98 -4.72
CA ALA A 109 -0.67 -19.32 -4.26
C ALA A 109 -1.79 -19.93 -5.12
N TYR A 110 -2.69 -19.12 -5.69
CA TYR A 110 -3.66 -19.58 -6.67
C TYR A 110 -2.98 -20.02 -7.97
N LEU A 111 -2.00 -19.24 -8.48
CA LEU A 111 -1.28 -19.56 -9.71
C LEU A 111 -0.41 -20.82 -9.57
N GLU A 112 0.19 -21.07 -8.41
CA GLU A 112 0.90 -22.32 -8.10
C GLU A 112 -0.02 -23.54 -8.31
N LYS A 113 -1.28 -23.47 -7.82
CA LYS A 113 -2.29 -24.53 -8.07
C LYS A 113 -2.68 -24.68 -9.54
N LYS A 114 -2.35 -23.68 -10.39
CA LYS A 114 -2.53 -23.72 -11.85
C LYS A 114 -1.27 -24.14 -12.61
N GLY A 115 -0.22 -24.56 -11.90
CA GLY A 115 1.01 -25.09 -12.46
C GLY A 115 2.03 -23.99 -12.85
N PHE A 116 1.94 -22.81 -12.25
CA PHE A 116 3.00 -21.80 -12.27
C PHE A 116 3.97 -22.06 -11.12
N GLU A 117 5.22 -21.66 -11.31
CA GLU A 117 6.25 -21.67 -10.27
C GLU A 117 6.45 -20.25 -9.77
N ILE A 118 6.46 -20.07 -8.45
CA ILE A 118 6.63 -18.77 -7.82
C ILE A 118 7.93 -18.79 -7.00
N THR A 119 8.81 -17.84 -7.28
CA THR A 119 9.95 -17.57 -6.39
C THR A 119 9.65 -16.37 -5.51
N TYR A 120 9.69 -16.58 -4.21
CA TYR A 120 9.54 -15.54 -3.20
C TYR A 120 10.93 -15.09 -2.75
N VAL A 121 11.41 -13.95 -3.26
CA VAL A 121 12.71 -13.40 -2.86
C VAL A 121 12.66 -12.84 -1.45
N ASN A 122 13.76 -13.03 -0.73
CA ASN A 122 13.90 -12.54 0.64
C ASN A 122 14.15 -11.02 0.67
N VAL A 123 13.94 -10.48 1.84
CA VAL A 123 14.30 -9.10 2.18
C VAL A 123 15.41 -9.08 3.24
N ASP A 124 16.05 -7.94 3.40
CA ASP A 124 16.96 -7.69 4.50
C ASP A 124 16.21 -7.37 5.81
N GLU A 125 16.94 -7.09 6.87
CA GLU A 125 16.39 -6.74 8.19
C GLU A 125 15.62 -5.41 8.21
N ASN A 126 15.77 -4.59 7.18
CA ASN A 126 15.05 -3.34 6.95
C ASN A 126 13.85 -3.51 6.00
N GLY A 127 13.65 -4.72 5.48
CA GLY A 127 12.57 -5.04 4.56
C GLY A 127 12.83 -4.62 3.12
N LYS A 128 14.09 -4.39 2.71
CA LYS A 128 14.45 -4.17 1.31
C LYS A 128 14.69 -5.50 0.60
N VAL A 129 14.15 -5.63 -0.60
CA VAL A 129 14.41 -6.78 -1.47
C VAL A 129 15.90 -6.88 -1.79
N LYS A 130 16.45 -8.07 -1.67
CA LYS A 130 17.84 -8.35 -2.03
C LYS A 130 17.95 -8.48 -3.55
N LEU A 131 18.55 -7.47 -4.17
CA LEU A 131 18.62 -7.37 -5.65
C LEU A 131 19.43 -8.50 -6.28
N ASP A 132 20.48 -8.97 -5.61
CA ASP A 132 21.30 -10.11 -6.03
C ASP A 132 20.50 -11.43 -6.03
N GLU A 133 19.68 -11.68 -5.01
CA GLU A 133 18.77 -12.83 -4.97
C GLU A 133 17.69 -12.71 -6.06
N LEU A 134 17.15 -11.51 -6.29
CA LEU A 134 16.14 -11.27 -7.32
C LEU A 134 16.70 -11.54 -8.72
N GLU A 135 17.87 -11.01 -9.03
CA GLU A 135 18.50 -11.19 -10.35
C GLU A 135 18.89 -12.66 -10.56
N ALA A 136 19.46 -13.32 -9.56
CA ALA A 136 19.79 -14.74 -9.61
C ALA A 136 18.58 -15.67 -9.76
N ALA A 137 17.39 -15.23 -9.33
CA ALA A 137 16.15 -15.99 -9.48
C ALA A 137 15.56 -15.93 -10.90
N ILE A 138 16.04 -15.01 -11.78
CA ILE A 138 15.53 -14.88 -13.14
C ILE A 138 15.96 -16.08 -13.99
N ARG A 139 14.98 -16.71 -14.64
CA ARG A 139 15.15 -17.88 -15.49
C ARG A 139 14.66 -17.58 -16.91
N PRO A 140 15.02 -18.39 -17.91
CA PRO A 140 14.53 -18.20 -19.28
C PRO A 140 13.00 -18.26 -19.43
N ASP A 141 12.30 -18.92 -18.50
CA ASP A 141 10.85 -19.05 -18.45
C ASP A 141 10.19 -18.06 -17.44
N THR A 142 10.95 -17.10 -16.91
CA THR A 142 10.38 -16.01 -16.07
C THR A 142 9.58 -15.05 -16.95
N ILE A 143 8.31 -14.83 -16.58
CA ILE A 143 7.40 -13.95 -17.34
C ILE A 143 7.07 -12.65 -16.63
N LEU A 144 7.20 -12.62 -15.29
CA LEU A 144 6.81 -11.47 -14.48
C LEU A 144 7.67 -11.39 -13.22
N ILE A 145 8.06 -10.17 -12.88
CA ILE A 145 8.53 -9.77 -11.56
C ILE A 145 7.46 -8.85 -10.98
N SER A 146 6.99 -9.14 -9.75
CA SER A 146 5.97 -8.34 -9.05
C SER A 146 6.48 -7.99 -7.66
N ILE A 147 6.90 -6.74 -7.46
CA ILE A 147 7.43 -6.24 -6.18
C ILE A 147 6.71 -4.94 -5.83
N MET A 148 6.19 -4.85 -4.61
CA MET A 148 5.51 -3.65 -4.13
C MET A 148 6.45 -2.43 -4.07
N THR A 149 5.93 -1.23 -4.35
CA THR A 149 6.73 -0.01 -4.29
C THR A 149 7.12 0.34 -2.85
N ALA A 150 6.21 0.18 -1.92
CA ALA A 150 6.47 0.40 -0.49
C ALA A 150 5.60 -0.49 0.37
N ASN A 151 6.14 -0.99 1.47
CA ASN A 151 5.41 -1.91 2.33
C ASN A 151 4.39 -1.18 3.21
N ASN A 152 3.17 -1.69 3.26
CA ASN A 152 2.03 -1.12 3.98
C ASN A 152 2.12 -1.26 5.50
N GLU A 153 2.99 -2.12 6.02
CA GLU A 153 3.18 -2.33 7.45
C GLU A 153 4.36 -1.54 7.98
N ILE A 154 5.56 -1.84 7.48
CA ILE A 154 6.82 -1.27 7.97
C ILE A 154 7.26 0.00 7.23
N GLY A 155 6.57 0.37 6.16
CA GLY A 155 6.80 1.61 5.41
C GLY A 155 8.02 1.61 4.49
N THR A 156 8.85 0.58 4.48
CA THR A 156 10.09 0.52 3.67
C THR A 156 9.78 0.67 2.19
N ILE A 157 10.48 1.60 1.52
CA ILE A 157 10.41 1.85 0.08
C ILE A 157 11.41 0.92 -0.62
N GLN A 158 10.95 0.25 -1.68
CA GLN A 158 11.77 -0.68 -2.45
C GLN A 158 12.59 0.04 -3.54
N PRO A 159 13.71 -0.50 -3.98
CA PRO A 159 14.56 0.06 -5.04
C PRO A 159 13.94 -0.21 -6.43
N ILE A 160 12.76 0.37 -6.69
CA ILE A 160 11.91 0.08 -7.87
C ILE A 160 12.61 0.37 -9.19
N LYS A 161 13.40 1.44 -9.26
CA LYS A 161 14.15 1.80 -10.48
C LYS A 161 15.18 0.72 -10.84
N GLU A 162 15.89 0.20 -9.86
CA GLU A 162 16.87 -0.88 -10.04
C GLU A 162 16.18 -2.19 -10.42
N ILE A 163 15.07 -2.52 -9.76
CA ILE A 163 14.26 -3.72 -10.07
C ILE A 163 13.73 -3.64 -11.51
N GLY A 164 13.17 -2.49 -11.91
CA GLY A 164 12.67 -2.27 -13.28
C GLY A 164 13.79 -2.38 -14.32
N ARG A 165 14.98 -1.85 -14.03
CA ARG A 165 16.16 -2.01 -14.90
C ARG A 165 16.53 -3.48 -15.06
N ILE A 166 16.68 -4.21 -13.96
CA ILE A 166 17.01 -5.65 -13.98
C ILE A 166 15.95 -6.42 -14.78
N ALA A 167 14.66 -6.20 -14.53
CA ALA A 167 13.58 -6.87 -15.25
C ALA A 167 13.67 -6.65 -16.77
N HIS A 168 13.86 -5.40 -17.20
CA HIS A 168 13.95 -5.03 -18.63
C HIS A 168 15.23 -5.57 -19.29
N GLU A 169 16.37 -5.58 -18.62
CA GLU A 169 17.62 -6.16 -19.13
C GLU A 169 17.48 -7.66 -19.43
N HIS A 170 16.64 -8.36 -18.65
CA HIS A 170 16.34 -9.77 -18.84
C HIS A 170 15.07 -10.02 -19.72
N GLY A 171 14.42 -8.99 -20.22
CA GLY A 171 13.20 -9.10 -21.05
C GLY A 171 12.00 -9.69 -20.30
N VAL A 172 11.92 -9.44 -18.99
CA VAL A 172 10.83 -9.84 -18.07
C VAL A 172 9.94 -8.65 -17.80
N LEU A 173 8.62 -8.86 -17.71
CA LEU A 173 7.68 -7.80 -17.35
C LEU A 173 7.82 -7.44 -15.87
N PHE A 174 7.68 -6.14 -15.56
CA PHE A 174 7.71 -5.64 -14.20
C PHE A 174 6.37 -5.03 -13.77
N HIS A 175 5.78 -5.59 -12.73
CA HIS A 175 4.60 -5.08 -12.03
C HIS A 175 4.99 -4.57 -10.65
N THR A 176 4.36 -3.49 -10.20
CA THR A 176 4.48 -3.02 -8.82
C THR A 176 3.12 -2.74 -8.21
N ASP A 177 2.86 -3.30 -7.02
CA ASP A 177 1.81 -2.81 -6.13
C ASP A 177 2.27 -1.48 -5.53
N ALA A 178 1.71 -0.39 -6.04
CA ALA A 178 1.99 0.96 -5.59
C ALA A 178 0.89 1.54 -4.69
N VAL A 179 0.00 0.71 -4.17
CA VAL A 179 -1.18 1.15 -3.37
C VAL A 179 -0.80 2.08 -2.23
N GLN A 180 0.33 1.84 -1.56
CA GLN A 180 0.81 2.69 -0.46
C GLN A 180 1.72 3.84 -0.91
N ALA A 181 2.24 3.79 -2.13
CA ALA A 181 3.18 4.78 -2.66
C ALA A 181 2.51 5.81 -3.57
N PHE A 182 1.48 5.38 -4.33
CA PHE A 182 0.74 6.21 -5.27
C PHE A 182 0.20 7.46 -4.60
N GLY A 183 0.64 8.63 -5.07
CA GLY A 183 0.26 9.94 -4.53
C GLY A 183 0.93 10.31 -3.19
N HIS A 184 1.76 9.45 -2.59
CA HIS A 184 2.53 9.75 -1.36
C HIS A 184 4.00 10.05 -1.64
N ILE A 185 4.58 9.38 -2.64
CA ILE A 185 5.96 9.60 -3.09
C ILE A 185 5.97 9.71 -4.62
N PRO A 186 6.99 10.36 -5.22
CA PRO A 186 7.12 10.44 -6.66
C PRO A 186 7.25 9.07 -7.30
N ILE A 187 6.46 8.82 -8.35
CA ILE A 187 6.54 7.64 -9.21
C ILE A 187 6.60 8.14 -10.65
N ASP A 188 7.59 7.69 -11.40
CA ASP A 188 7.73 7.89 -12.84
C ASP A 188 7.82 6.53 -13.51
N VAL A 189 6.73 6.11 -14.16
CA VAL A 189 6.64 4.76 -14.75
C VAL A 189 7.61 4.54 -15.90
N GLU A 190 8.02 5.63 -16.60
CA GLU A 190 8.99 5.55 -17.67
C GLU A 190 10.42 5.43 -17.13
N GLU A 191 10.80 6.31 -16.19
CA GLU A 191 12.12 6.32 -15.57
C GLU A 191 12.39 5.04 -14.77
N MET A 192 11.35 4.52 -14.10
CA MET A 192 11.44 3.32 -13.25
C MET A 192 11.22 2.01 -14.03
N ASN A 193 11.02 2.06 -15.35
CA ASN A 193 10.77 0.91 -16.22
C ASN A 193 9.62 0.02 -15.73
N ILE A 194 8.53 0.62 -15.24
CA ILE A 194 7.35 -0.10 -14.75
C ILE A 194 6.47 -0.46 -15.96
N ASP A 195 6.10 -1.72 -16.11
CA ASP A 195 5.19 -2.18 -17.18
C ASP A 195 3.74 -2.20 -16.72
N MET A 196 3.51 -2.46 -15.42
CA MET A 196 2.19 -2.46 -14.80
C MET A 196 2.27 -1.91 -13.38
N LEU A 197 1.25 -1.17 -12.96
CA LEU A 197 1.17 -0.61 -11.61
C LEU A 197 -0.26 -0.67 -11.08
N SER A 198 -0.41 -1.11 -9.84
CA SER A 198 -1.68 -1.12 -9.10
C SER A 198 -1.77 0.02 -8.11
N ALA A 199 -2.94 0.70 -8.06
CA ALA A 199 -3.22 1.76 -7.08
C ALA A 199 -4.67 1.73 -6.60
N SER A 200 -4.96 2.42 -5.48
CA SER A 200 -6.29 2.46 -4.86
C SER A 200 -6.65 3.86 -4.36
N GLY A 201 -7.86 4.31 -4.69
CA GLY A 201 -8.31 5.66 -4.38
C GLY A 201 -8.38 5.97 -2.88
N HIS A 202 -8.80 5.00 -2.06
CA HIS A 202 -8.97 5.22 -0.63
C HIS A 202 -7.66 5.34 0.17
N LYS A 203 -6.52 5.22 -0.47
CA LYS A 203 -5.20 5.46 0.17
C LYS A 203 -4.70 6.88 -0.04
N ILE A 204 -5.28 7.61 -1.00
CA ILE A 204 -4.89 9.00 -1.35
C ILE A 204 -6.02 10.00 -1.11
N ASN A 205 -6.84 9.79 -0.08
CA ASN A 205 -7.99 10.63 0.27
C ASN A 205 -9.09 10.68 -0.82
N GLY A 206 -9.13 9.66 -1.67
CA GLY A 206 -10.20 9.37 -2.62
C GLY A 206 -11.22 8.37 -2.05
N PRO A 207 -12.27 8.05 -2.83
CA PRO A 207 -13.31 7.13 -2.40
C PRO A 207 -12.83 5.68 -2.36
N LYS A 208 -13.49 4.87 -1.52
CA LYS A 208 -13.40 3.41 -1.53
C LYS A 208 -14.09 2.85 -2.78
N GLY A 209 -13.74 1.62 -3.18
CA GLY A 209 -14.40 0.95 -4.31
C GLY A 209 -13.97 1.46 -5.69
N ILE A 210 -12.83 2.12 -5.77
CA ILE A 210 -12.18 2.54 -7.02
C ILE A 210 -10.67 2.35 -6.92
N GLY A 211 -10.06 1.83 -7.99
CA GLY A 211 -8.63 1.68 -8.14
C GLY A 211 -8.17 1.99 -9.55
N VAL A 212 -6.88 1.84 -9.74
CA VAL A 212 -6.19 2.08 -11.02
C VAL A 212 -5.30 0.90 -11.33
N MET A 213 -5.31 0.51 -12.60
CA MET A 213 -4.31 -0.33 -13.24
C MET A 213 -3.63 0.49 -14.33
N TYR A 214 -2.33 0.74 -14.20
CA TYR A 214 -1.50 1.21 -15.29
C TYR A 214 -0.97 0.01 -16.07
N ILE A 215 -1.02 0.09 -17.39
CA ILE A 215 -0.48 -0.93 -18.29
C ILE A 215 0.28 -0.21 -19.41
N ARG A 216 1.60 -0.36 -19.44
CA ARG A 216 2.48 0.23 -20.47
C ARG A 216 2.00 -0.14 -21.85
N LYS A 217 2.03 0.79 -22.78
CA LYS A 217 1.70 0.54 -24.18
C LYS A 217 2.60 -0.55 -24.76
N GLY A 218 1.97 -1.56 -25.37
CA GLY A 218 2.70 -2.73 -25.93
C GLY A 218 2.63 -3.97 -25.02
N VAL A 219 2.39 -3.83 -23.72
CA VAL A 219 2.17 -4.98 -22.82
C VAL A 219 0.85 -5.66 -23.17
N LYS A 220 0.92 -6.95 -23.43
CA LYS A 220 -0.22 -7.78 -23.84
C LYS A 220 -0.70 -8.56 -22.62
N ILE A 221 -1.74 -8.07 -21.96
CA ILE A 221 -2.45 -8.84 -20.94
C ILE A 221 -3.92 -9.03 -21.34
N LEU A 222 -4.51 -10.13 -20.86
CA LEU A 222 -5.90 -10.46 -21.17
C LEU A 222 -6.88 -9.62 -20.33
N SER A 223 -8.13 -9.60 -20.76
CA SER A 223 -9.22 -9.03 -19.95
C SER A 223 -9.42 -9.87 -18.69
N PHE A 224 -9.49 -9.21 -17.54
CA PHE A 224 -9.73 -9.90 -16.26
C PHE A 224 -11.23 -10.08 -15.97
N ILE A 225 -12.02 -9.04 -16.24
CA ILE A 225 -13.49 -9.10 -16.11
C ILE A 225 -14.08 -9.08 -17.50
N HIS A 226 -14.83 -10.13 -17.86
CA HIS A 226 -15.45 -10.32 -19.16
C HIS A 226 -16.86 -9.71 -19.19
N GLY A 227 -17.26 -9.09 -20.32
CA GLY A 227 -18.55 -8.47 -20.51
C GLY A 227 -18.54 -7.41 -21.61
N GLY A 228 -19.04 -6.22 -21.31
CA GLY A 228 -19.11 -5.09 -22.26
C GLY A 228 -17.72 -4.52 -22.62
N ALA A 229 -17.72 -3.56 -23.54
CA ALA A 229 -16.50 -3.00 -24.13
C ALA A 229 -15.87 -1.84 -23.33
N GLN A 230 -16.25 -1.67 -22.06
CA GLN A 230 -15.68 -0.63 -21.20
C GLN A 230 -14.16 -0.81 -21.06
N GLU A 231 -13.49 0.23 -20.60
CA GLU A 231 -12.03 0.27 -20.45
C GLU A 231 -11.30 -0.38 -21.66
N ARG A 232 -11.71 0.05 -22.87
CA ARG A 232 -11.11 -0.42 -24.14
C ARG A 232 -11.14 -1.95 -24.31
N LYS A 233 -12.23 -2.59 -23.89
CA LYS A 233 -12.46 -4.06 -23.90
C LYS A 233 -11.55 -4.85 -22.96
N ARG A 234 -10.85 -4.19 -22.02
CA ARG A 234 -9.93 -4.86 -21.09
C ARG A 234 -10.53 -5.09 -19.71
N ARG A 235 -11.53 -4.28 -19.32
CA ARG A 235 -12.24 -4.45 -18.06
C ARG A 235 -13.71 -4.05 -18.23
N ALA A 236 -14.58 -5.04 -18.23
CA ALA A 236 -16.02 -4.84 -18.42
C ALA A 236 -16.69 -4.27 -17.17
N GLY A 237 -17.92 -3.79 -17.34
CA GLY A 237 -18.77 -3.23 -16.31
C GLY A 237 -18.98 -1.72 -16.49
N THR A 238 -20.22 -1.26 -16.24
CA THR A 238 -20.56 0.17 -16.30
C THR A 238 -19.58 0.97 -15.42
N LEU A 239 -19.05 2.05 -15.97
CA LEU A 239 -18.07 2.88 -15.27
C LEU A 239 -18.67 3.52 -14.02
N ASN A 240 -18.01 3.39 -12.90
CA ASN A 240 -18.33 4.07 -11.64
C ASN A 240 -17.92 5.55 -11.76
N VAL A 241 -18.71 6.34 -12.48
CA VAL A 241 -18.38 7.74 -12.77
C VAL A 241 -18.08 8.55 -11.50
N PRO A 242 -18.89 8.51 -10.42
CA PRO A 242 -18.56 9.23 -9.19
C PRO A 242 -17.22 8.79 -8.59
N GLY A 243 -16.94 7.49 -8.54
CA GLY A 243 -15.69 6.95 -8.03
C GLY A 243 -14.48 7.34 -8.88
N ILE A 244 -14.63 7.32 -10.22
CA ILE A 244 -13.59 7.72 -11.17
C ILE A 244 -13.28 9.20 -11.02
N VAL A 245 -14.29 10.06 -10.95
CA VAL A 245 -14.13 11.50 -10.70
C VAL A 245 -13.42 11.73 -9.35
N GLY A 246 -13.83 10.99 -8.32
CA GLY A 246 -13.24 11.08 -7.00
C GLY A 246 -11.75 10.72 -6.98
N ILE A 247 -11.33 9.60 -7.59
CA ILE A 247 -9.90 9.24 -7.65
C ILE A 247 -9.11 10.22 -8.53
N GLY A 248 -9.70 10.72 -9.63
CA GLY A 248 -9.08 11.75 -10.46
C GLY A 248 -8.82 13.05 -9.71
N LYS A 249 -9.79 13.52 -8.93
CA LYS A 249 -9.63 14.71 -8.09
C LYS A 249 -8.62 14.49 -6.96
N ALA A 250 -8.64 13.32 -6.34
CA ALA A 250 -7.65 12.97 -5.32
C ALA A 250 -6.22 12.93 -5.90
N ALA A 251 -6.04 12.39 -7.12
CA ALA A 251 -4.75 12.39 -7.82
C ALA A 251 -4.28 13.80 -8.17
N GLU A 252 -5.18 14.68 -8.64
CA GLU A 252 -4.88 16.11 -8.89
C GLU A 252 -4.39 16.80 -7.61
N ILE A 253 -5.10 16.64 -6.50
CA ILE A 253 -4.70 17.20 -5.20
C ILE A 253 -3.35 16.64 -4.78
N ALA A 254 -3.20 15.30 -4.78
CA ALA A 254 -1.97 14.64 -4.38
C ALA A 254 -0.75 15.16 -5.16
N LYS A 255 -0.87 15.32 -6.49
CA LYS A 255 0.20 15.88 -7.34
C LYS A 255 0.63 17.27 -6.87
N ASN A 256 -0.34 18.12 -6.52
CA ASN A 256 -0.08 19.52 -6.17
C ASN A 256 0.53 19.69 -4.78
N ILE A 257 0.16 18.86 -3.80
CA ILE A 257 0.59 19.04 -2.40
C ILE A 257 1.63 18.01 -1.95
N MET A 258 2.03 17.05 -2.79
CA MET A 258 2.87 15.91 -2.39
C MET A 258 4.15 16.34 -1.67
N ALA A 259 4.89 17.31 -2.21
CA ALA A 259 6.16 17.75 -1.63
C ALA A 259 5.98 18.38 -0.24
N GLU A 260 5.02 19.29 -0.10
CA GLU A 260 4.71 19.96 1.17
C GLU A 260 4.16 18.98 2.20
N ARG A 261 3.20 18.12 1.79
CA ARG A 261 2.62 17.08 2.62
C ARG A 261 3.68 16.11 3.13
N SER A 262 4.53 15.59 2.23
CA SER A 262 5.58 14.64 2.61
C SER A 262 6.59 15.28 3.56
N ALA A 263 6.99 16.53 3.36
CA ALA A 263 7.90 17.21 4.27
C ALA A 263 7.31 17.36 5.69
N LYS A 264 6.03 17.71 5.80
CA LYS A 264 5.33 17.78 7.08
C LYS A 264 5.20 16.41 7.74
N GLU A 265 4.75 15.40 6.99
CA GLU A 265 4.60 14.03 7.51
C GLU A 265 5.94 13.45 7.97
N ILE A 266 7.03 13.66 7.23
CA ILE A 266 8.39 13.24 7.62
C ILE A 266 8.79 13.89 8.95
N SER A 267 8.57 15.19 9.09
CA SER A 267 8.90 15.90 10.32
C SER A 267 8.14 15.32 11.54
N LEU A 268 6.84 15.08 11.40
CA LEU A 268 6.00 14.49 12.46
C LEU A 268 6.38 13.04 12.75
N ARG A 269 6.62 12.25 11.69
CA ARG A 269 7.06 10.86 11.77
C ARG A 269 8.37 10.73 12.53
N ASP A 270 9.35 11.51 12.14
CA ASP A 270 10.69 11.45 12.72
C ASP A 270 10.67 11.91 14.18
N HIS A 271 9.92 12.96 14.50
CA HIS A 271 9.69 13.38 15.88
C HIS A 271 9.07 12.25 16.71
N MET A 272 8.02 11.59 16.21
CA MET A 272 7.38 10.45 16.88
C MET A 272 8.36 9.31 17.11
N ILE A 273 9.11 8.91 16.07
CA ILE A 273 10.08 7.82 16.15
C ILE A 273 11.16 8.13 17.19
N ASP A 274 11.73 9.34 17.15
CA ASP A 274 12.81 9.73 18.05
C ASP A 274 12.34 9.73 19.51
N ARG A 275 11.16 10.26 19.80
CA ARG A 275 10.56 10.20 21.12
C ARG A 275 10.32 8.76 21.59
N ILE A 276 9.72 7.91 20.73
CA ILE A 276 9.45 6.51 21.09
C ILE A 276 10.75 5.77 21.41
N LEU A 277 11.79 5.92 20.56
CA LEU A 277 13.05 5.22 20.73
C LEU A 277 13.88 5.69 21.94
N THR A 278 13.76 6.96 22.31
CA THR A 278 14.52 7.54 23.44
C THR A 278 13.80 7.42 24.77
N GLU A 279 12.48 7.47 24.77
CA GLU A 279 11.69 7.57 26.01
C GLU A 279 11.10 6.23 26.46
N ILE A 280 10.97 5.24 25.54
CA ILE A 280 10.39 3.93 25.87
C ILE A 280 11.47 2.86 25.72
N PRO A 281 11.89 2.17 26.80
CA PRO A 281 12.93 1.14 26.72
C PRO A 281 12.39 -0.12 26.01
N TYR A 282 13.30 -0.95 25.48
CA TYR A 282 13.00 -2.25 24.86
C TYR A 282 12.01 -2.15 23.71
N VAL A 283 12.21 -1.15 22.86
CA VAL A 283 11.47 -0.92 21.62
C VAL A 283 12.41 -1.09 20.42
N ARG A 284 11.87 -1.56 19.31
CA ARG A 284 12.56 -1.63 18.01
C ARG A 284 11.73 -0.93 16.95
N LEU A 285 12.38 -0.07 16.14
CA LEU A 285 11.80 0.42 14.88
C LEU A 285 11.89 -0.70 13.83
N ASN A 286 10.80 -0.98 13.12
CA ASN A 286 10.74 -1.93 12.04
C ASN A 286 10.79 -1.20 10.69
N GLY A 287 11.50 -1.79 9.72
CA GLY A 287 11.73 -1.20 8.41
C GLY A 287 12.86 -0.16 8.39
N ASP A 288 13.20 0.32 7.19
CA ASP A 288 14.27 1.30 6.99
C ASP A 288 13.96 2.63 7.68
N ARG A 289 14.97 3.29 8.25
CA ARG A 289 14.79 4.58 8.94
C ARG A 289 14.61 5.74 7.95
N HIS A 290 15.26 5.67 6.80
CA HIS A 290 15.38 6.76 5.83
C HIS A 290 14.54 6.51 4.58
N ASP A 291 14.74 5.35 3.93
CA ASP A 291 13.96 4.93 2.76
C ASP A 291 12.60 4.38 3.20
N ARG A 292 11.77 5.27 3.71
CA ARG A 292 10.48 5.00 4.35
C ARG A 292 9.41 5.95 3.85
N LEU A 293 8.18 5.44 3.72
CA LEU A 293 7.01 6.29 3.47
C LEU A 293 6.93 7.46 4.45
N PRO A 294 6.57 8.65 3.97
CA PRO A 294 6.56 9.88 4.79
C PRO A 294 5.77 9.77 6.10
N ASN A 295 4.70 9.01 6.07
CA ASN A 295 3.69 8.94 7.12
C ASN A 295 3.74 7.68 8.01
N ASN A 296 4.65 6.75 7.77
CA ASN A 296 4.62 5.43 8.42
C ASN A 296 5.58 5.33 9.60
N VAL A 297 5.06 4.91 10.75
CA VAL A 297 5.80 4.47 11.92
C VAL A 297 5.37 3.04 12.24
N ASN A 298 6.32 2.12 12.34
CA ASN A 298 6.07 0.75 12.78
C ASN A 298 7.13 0.36 13.82
N VAL A 299 6.67 -0.03 15.00
CA VAL A 299 7.55 -0.38 16.13
C VAL A 299 7.08 -1.67 16.78
N CYS A 300 8.00 -2.41 17.38
CA CYS A 300 7.68 -3.52 18.27
C CYS A 300 8.13 -3.20 19.70
N PHE A 301 7.22 -3.35 20.65
CA PHE A 301 7.49 -3.23 22.08
C PHE A 301 7.66 -4.64 22.67
N ARG A 302 8.80 -4.91 23.30
CA ARG A 302 9.07 -6.23 23.90
C ARG A 302 8.27 -6.44 25.17
N TYR A 303 7.89 -7.71 25.40
CA TYR A 303 7.19 -8.21 26.60
C TYR A 303 5.74 -7.79 26.76
N ILE A 304 5.09 -7.39 25.67
CA ILE A 304 3.66 -7.04 25.63
C ILE A 304 3.00 -7.59 24.38
N GLU A 305 1.67 -7.61 24.38
CA GLU A 305 0.84 -7.96 23.23
C GLU A 305 0.23 -6.72 22.57
N GLY A 306 0.29 -6.65 21.24
CA GLY A 306 -0.18 -5.51 20.45
C GLY A 306 -1.68 -5.27 20.60
N GLU A 307 -2.51 -6.32 20.69
CA GLU A 307 -3.96 -6.17 20.79
C GLU A 307 -4.37 -5.41 22.07
N SER A 308 -3.77 -5.77 23.23
CA SER A 308 -4.00 -5.06 24.48
C SER A 308 -3.62 -3.58 24.39
N MET A 309 -2.53 -3.28 23.68
CA MET A 309 -2.07 -1.91 23.44
C MET A 309 -3.08 -1.14 22.58
N LEU A 310 -3.61 -1.74 21.50
CA LEU A 310 -4.60 -1.11 20.64
C LEU A 310 -5.89 -0.78 21.38
N ILE A 311 -6.39 -1.67 22.25
CA ILE A 311 -7.56 -1.44 23.08
C ILE A 311 -7.36 -0.23 24.01
N LEU A 312 -6.19 -0.11 24.63
CA LEU A 312 -5.90 1.00 25.55
C LEU A 312 -5.69 2.32 24.80
N LEU A 313 -5.12 2.29 23.58
CA LEU A 313 -5.03 3.46 22.71
C LEU A 313 -6.40 3.94 22.26
N ASP A 314 -7.31 3.04 21.87
CA ASP A 314 -8.69 3.38 21.53
C ASP A 314 -9.43 4.05 22.69
N GLN A 315 -9.26 3.56 23.93
CA GLN A 315 -9.81 4.20 25.14
C GLN A 315 -9.25 5.61 25.36
N ALA A 316 -8.01 5.88 24.91
CA ALA A 316 -7.40 7.21 24.94
C ALA A 316 -7.83 8.09 23.74
N GLY A 317 -8.65 7.57 22.81
CA GLY A 317 -9.11 8.29 21.62
C GLY A 317 -8.11 8.25 20.45
N VAL A 318 -7.20 7.28 20.42
CA VAL A 318 -6.18 7.12 19.38
C VAL A 318 -6.49 5.88 18.53
N CYS A 319 -6.74 6.07 17.23
CA CYS A 319 -6.88 4.98 16.27
C CYS A 319 -5.52 4.58 15.71
N ALA A 320 -5.15 3.31 15.88
CA ALA A 320 -3.92 2.72 15.40
C ALA A 320 -4.15 1.27 14.97
N SER A 321 -3.13 0.61 14.42
CA SER A 321 -3.22 -0.78 13.96
C SER A 321 -2.01 -1.59 14.42
N SER A 322 -2.15 -2.91 14.45
CA SER A 322 -1.01 -3.83 14.49
C SER A 322 -0.56 -4.18 13.07
N GLY A 323 0.65 -4.69 12.90
CA GLY A 323 1.14 -5.13 11.59
C GLY A 323 0.23 -6.16 10.90
N SER A 324 -0.55 -6.94 11.67
CA SER A 324 -1.44 -8.00 11.19
C SER A 324 -2.91 -7.58 10.97
N ALA A 325 -3.22 -6.28 10.89
CA ALA A 325 -4.60 -5.78 10.81
C ALA A 325 -5.45 -6.34 9.65
N CYS A 326 -4.83 -6.87 8.59
CA CYS A 326 -5.54 -7.49 7.46
C CYS A 326 -6.00 -8.94 7.73
N THR A 327 -5.54 -9.56 8.81
CA THR A 327 -5.93 -10.91 9.23
C THR A 327 -6.73 -10.87 10.54
N SER A 328 -7.73 -9.99 10.60
CA SER A 328 -8.62 -9.89 11.77
C SER A 328 -9.19 -11.27 12.12
N GLY A 329 -8.68 -11.87 13.19
CA GLY A 329 -9.04 -13.22 13.66
C GLY A 329 -7.93 -14.26 13.64
N SER A 330 -6.74 -13.98 13.10
CA SER A 330 -5.55 -14.82 13.23
C SER A 330 -4.69 -14.35 14.38
N LEU A 331 -4.33 -15.27 15.27
CA LEU A 331 -3.34 -15.05 16.35
C LEU A 331 -1.90 -15.06 15.80
N ASP A 332 -1.72 -15.25 14.49
CA ASP A 332 -0.41 -15.33 13.88
C ASP A 332 0.21 -13.92 13.73
N PRO A 333 1.50 -13.77 14.01
CA PRO A 333 2.20 -12.52 13.80
C PRO A 333 2.29 -12.18 12.31
N SER A 334 2.53 -10.90 12.00
CA SER A 334 2.70 -10.41 10.62
C SER A 334 3.79 -11.20 9.89
N HIS A 335 3.47 -11.70 8.69
CA HIS A 335 4.44 -12.34 7.80
C HIS A 335 5.58 -11.38 7.41
N VAL A 336 5.31 -10.07 7.33
CA VAL A 336 6.31 -9.03 7.05
C VAL A 336 7.33 -8.95 8.18
N LEU A 337 6.87 -8.93 9.43
CA LEU A 337 7.75 -8.87 10.60
C LEU A 337 8.60 -10.15 10.74
N LEU A 338 8.04 -11.30 10.42
CA LEU A 338 8.78 -12.55 10.36
C LEU A 338 9.83 -12.54 9.24
N ALA A 339 9.49 -12.01 8.06
CA ALA A 339 10.39 -11.92 6.91
C ALA A 339 11.62 -11.02 7.18
N ILE A 340 11.48 -9.98 8.00
CA ILE A 340 12.62 -9.14 8.43
C ILE A 340 13.39 -9.73 9.63
N GLY A 341 13.15 -10.99 9.97
CA GLY A 341 13.91 -11.75 10.97
C GLY A 341 13.45 -11.57 12.42
N LEU A 342 12.26 -11.02 12.67
CA LEU A 342 11.73 -10.93 14.03
C LEU A 342 11.20 -12.29 14.50
N PRO A 343 11.56 -12.74 15.71
CA PRO A 343 10.90 -13.89 16.32
C PRO A 343 9.45 -13.58 16.66
N HIS A 344 8.58 -14.61 16.67
CA HIS A 344 7.15 -14.51 16.95
C HIS A 344 6.84 -13.66 18.18
N GLU A 345 7.56 -13.90 19.29
CA GLU A 345 7.40 -13.21 20.56
C GLU A 345 7.53 -11.68 20.43
N ILE A 346 8.47 -11.21 19.60
CA ILE A 346 8.69 -9.77 19.40
C ILE A 346 7.67 -9.20 18.41
N ALA A 347 7.34 -9.95 17.36
CA ALA A 347 6.41 -9.53 16.33
C ALA A 347 4.97 -9.31 16.87
N HIS A 348 4.57 -10.03 17.91
CA HIS A 348 3.28 -9.83 18.60
C HIS A 348 3.15 -8.47 19.28
N GLY A 349 4.24 -7.85 19.70
CA GLY A 349 4.24 -6.51 20.31
C GLY A 349 4.24 -5.36 19.30
N SER A 350 3.82 -5.59 18.06
CA SER A 350 3.88 -4.60 16.99
C SER A 350 2.77 -3.55 17.09
N LEU A 351 3.13 -2.32 16.73
CA LEU A 351 2.22 -1.18 16.55
C LEU A 351 2.57 -0.45 15.27
N ARG A 352 1.57 -0.22 14.41
CA ARG A 352 1.67 0.64 13.25
C ARG A 352 0.88 1.92 13.48
N LEU A 353 1.53 3.05 13.30
CA LEU A 353 0.96 4.38 13.36
C LEU A 353 1.22 5.06 12.01
N THR A 354 0.15 5.44 11.30
CA THR A 354 0.27 6.09 9.99
C THR A 354 -0.41 7.45 10.01
N LEU A 355 0.42 8.46 9.89
CA LEU A 355 0.06 9.87 10.01
C LEU A 355 -0.65 10.39 8.76
N SER A 356 -1.12 11.64 8.86
CA SER A 356 -1.53 12.47 7.74
C SER A 356 -1.05 13.90 7.96
N GLU A 357 -1.16 14.73 6.93
CA GLU A 357 -0.87 16.16 7.02
C GLU A 357 -1.76 16.94 8.00
N LYS A 358 -2.86 16.31 8.46
CA LYS A 358 -3.79 16.91 9.43
C LYS A 358 -3.32 16.78 10.87
N ASN A 359 -2.41 15.86 11.14
CA ASN A 359 -1.87 15.68 12.49
C ASN A 359 -0.99 16.85 12.90
N THR A 360 -0.87 17.08 14.21
CA THR A 360 -0.06 18.15 14.80
C THR A 360 1.01 17.58 15.73
N VAL A 361 2.02 18.37 16.06
CA VAL A 361 3.08 17.97 17.00
C VAL A 361 2.47 17.64 18.38
N GLU A 362 1.48 18.43 18.83
CA GLU A 362 0.81 18.22 20.11
C GLU A 362 0.04 16.90 20.16
N GLU A 363 -0.55 16.47 19.01
CA GLU A 363 -1.20 15.16 18.90
C GLU A 363 -0.17 14.03 18.99
N ILE A 364 0.98 14.19 18.31
CA ILE A 364 2.09 13.23 18.36
C ILE A 364 2.63 13.12 19.79
N ASP A 365 2.85 14.24 20.44
CA ASP A 365 3.34 14.29 21.83
C ASP A 365 2.37 13.59 22.78
N PHE A 366 1.08 13.88 22.66
CA PHE A 366 0.04 13.21 23.44
C PHE A 366 0.05 11.69 23.24
N VAL A 367 0.14 11.23 21.97
CA VAL A 367 0.16 9.79 21.66
C VAL A 367 1.39 9.09 22.26
N VAL A 368 2.57 9.71 22.20
CA VAL A 368 3.79 9.12 22.80
C VAL A 368 3.68 9.09 24.33
N ASP A 369 3.13 10.14 24.96
CA ASP A 369 2.92 10.18 26.42
C ASP A 369 1.91 9.12 26.89
N GLU A 370 0.84 8.89 26.15
CA GLU A 370 -0.11 7.79 26.43
C GLU A 370 0.53 6.43 26.19
N LEU A 371 1.31 6.24 25.11
CA LEU A 371 2.04 5.00 24.88
C LEU A 371 2.98 4.64 26.03
N LYS A 372 3.69 5.61 26.59
CA LYS A 372 4.58 5.38 27.76
C LYS A 372 3.79 4.77 28.94
N LYS A 373 2.65 5.38 29.28
CA LYS A 373 1.79 4.90 30.37
C LYS A 373 1.23 3.50 30.09
N ILE A 374 0.76 3.28 28.85
CA ILE A 374 0.19 2.01 28.42
C ILE A 374 1.25 0.90 28.49
N ILE A 375 2.45 1.14 27.93
CA ILE A 375 3.54 0.18 27.91
C ILE A 375 4.00 -0.16 29.33
N GLU A 376 4.17 0.84 30.18
CA GLU A 376 4.54 0.63 31.57
C GLU A 376 3.49 -0.24 32.31
N ARG A 377 2.21 0.08 32.15
CA ARG A 377 1.11 -0.70 32.72
C ARG A 377 1.10 -2.15 32.20
N LEU A 378 1.20 -2.36 30.89
CA LEU A 378 1.17 -3.71 30.29
C LEU A 378 2.37 -4.54 30.75
N ARG A 379 3.58 -3.95 30.81
CA ARG A 379 4.77 -4.63 31.32
C ARG A 379 4.67 -4.99 32.79
N SER A 380 4.05 -4.13 33.62
CA SER A 380 3.87 -4.44 35.06
C SER A 380 2.98 -5.68 35.30
N MET A 381 2.17 -6.07 34.32
CA MET A 381 1.30 -7.24 34.35
C MET A 381 1.87 -8.44 33.56
N SER A 382 3.02 -8.27 32.89
CA SER A 382 3.59 -9.29 32.00
C SER A 382 4.54 -10.24 32.75
N PRO A 383 4.25 -11.55 32.86
CA PRO A 383 5.17 -12.52 33.43
C PRO A 383 6.52 -12.58 32.70
N LEU A 384 6.50 -12.37 31.37
CA LEU A 384 7.72 -12.34 30.55
C LEU A 384 8.65 -11.17 30.95
N TYR A 385 8.08 -10.02 31.27
CA TYR A 385 8.83 -8.87 31.72
C TYR A 385 9.37 -9.07 33.14
N GLU A 386 8.58 -9.65 34.04
CA GLU A 386 9.00 -10.01 35.40
C GLU A 386 10.21 -10.95 35.38
N ASP A 387 10.15 -12.01 34.58
CA ASP A 387 11.25 -12.97 34.42
C ASP A 387 12.51 -12.33 33.84
N PHE A 388 12.35 -11.41 32.88
CA PHE A 388 13.45 -10.65 32.31
C PHE A 388 14.14 -9.78 33.36
N VAL A 389 13.39 -9.01 34.15
CA VAL A 389 13.93 -8.16 35.23
C VAL A 389 14.65 -8.99 36.30
N LYS A 390 14.07 -10.15 36.70
CA LYS A 390 14.73 -11.07 37.65
C LYS A 390 16.08 -11.59 37.13
N LYS A 391 16.21 -11.81 35.83
CA LYS A 391 17.47 -12.28 35.21
C LYS A 391 18.53 -11.18 35.12
N GLN A 392 18.13 -9.91 34.99
CA GLN A 392 19.08 -8.79 34.98
C GLN A 392 19.63 -8.44 36.37
N ASN A 393 18.91 -8.76 37.43
CA ASN A 393 19.27 -8.48 38.82
C ASN A 393 20.07 -9.63 39.48
N LYS A 394 20.38 -10.68 38.70
CA LYS A 394 21.30 -11.77 39.10
C LYS A 394 22.65 -11.62 38.41
#